data_8139be98ab79ab639a94181eaab38e85
#
_entry.id   8139be98ab79ab639a94181eaab38e85
#
_cell.length_a   1.000
_cell.length_b   1.000
_cell.length_c   1.000
_cell.angle_alpha   90.00
_cell.angle_beta   90.00
_cell.angle_gamma   90.00
#
_symmetry.space_group_name_H-M   'P 1'
#
loop_
_entity.id
_entity.type
_entity.pdbx_description
1 polymer ?
#
loop_
_entity_poly.entity_id
_entity_poly.type
_entity_poly.pdbx_seq_one_letter_code
_entity_poly.pdbx_strand_id
1 'polypeptide(L)'
;MQVLDIGSGVGGPARTLAAEFGCRVTGIDITVEYCRAAETLTDKVGLSTQVQFQCGNALDMPFGDEAFDVVWSQNTMMNMEDKARLFTEVHRVLRPGGVFAFEVVLAGQVADPHYPAFWASSPSLSFLVSSEEMRAMLASSGLRERMWEDTTQRSIVNQRNRKQALAGGATPVLGLGVIVPTELEAKTVNGLRNNEEGRTCTVEAVYTR
;
A
#
# COMPACT_ATOMS: atom_id res chain seq x y z
N MET A 1 -11.83 -4.24 -16.87
CA MET A 1 -10.41 -4.06 -16.51
C MET A 1 -10.11 -5.03 -15.37
N GLN A 2 -9.02 -5.79 -15.48
CA GLN A 2 -8.54 -6.73 -14.46
C GLN A 2 -7.49 -6.02 -13.62
N VAL A 3 -7.70 -5.92 -12.32
CA VAL A 3 -6.81 -5.23 -11.38
C VAL A 3 -6.29 -6.23 -10.35
N LEU A 4 -5.00 -6.19 -10.07
CA LEU A 4 -4.38 -6.86 -8.93
C LEU A 4 -4.09 -5.83 -7.83
N ASP A 5 -4.58 -6.08 -6.61
CA ASP A 5 -4.28 -5.25 -5.42
C ASP A 5 -3.27 -6.00 -4.53
N ILE A 6 -2.01 -5.54 -4.52
CA ILE A 6 -0.91 -6.14 -3.75
C ILE A 6 -0.91 -5.61 -2.32
N GLY A 7 -0.98 -6.54 -1.36
CA GLY A 7 -1.11 -6.22 0.06
C GLY A 7 -2.49 -5.65 0.36
N SER A 8 -3.50 -6.34 -0.16
CA SER A 8 -4.90 -5.89 -0.13
C SER A 8 -5.49 -5.73 1.28
N GLY A 9 -4.82 -6.29 2.30
CA GLY A 9 -5.29 -6.23 3.68
C GLY A 9 -6.73 -6.73 3.81
N VAL A 10 -7.58 -5.93 4.44
CA VAL A 10 -9.02 -6.23 4.59
C VAL A 10 -9.87 -5.81 3.36
N GLY A 11 -9.24 -5.48 2.23
CA GLY A 11 -9.89 -5.29 0.93
C GLY A 11 -10.57 -3.92 0.73
N GLY A 12 -10.22 -2.90 1.49
CA GLY A 12 -10.80 -1.54 1.34
C GLY A 12 -10.61 -0.98 -0.06
N PRO A 13 -9.36 -0.76 -0.52
CA PRO A 13 -9.07 -0.26 -1.86
C PRO A 13 -9.67 -1.13 -2.96
N ALA A 14 -9.56 -2.47 -2.85
CA ALA A 14 -10.12 -3.40 -3.83
C ALA A 14 -11.63 -3.20 -4.03
N ARG A 15 -12.40 -3.06 -2.94
CA ARG A 15 -13.84 -2.80 -3.02
C ARG A 15 -14.16 -1.43 -3.61
N THR A 16 -13.38 -0.40 -3.27
CA THR A 16 -13.54 0.94 -3.84
C THR A 16 -13.30 0.94 -5.35
N LEU A 17 -12.23 0.29 -5.82
CA LEU A 17 -11.94 0.15 -7.25
C LEU A 17 -13.07 -0.56 -8.01
N ALA A 18 -13.65 -1.60 -7.42
CA ALA A 18 -14.76 -2.32 -8.02
C ALA A 18 -16.05 -1.46 -8.06
N ALA A 19 -16.39 -0.83 -6.93
CA ALA A 19 -17.66 -0.10 -6.79
C ALA A 19 -17.67 1.20 -7.61
N GLU A 20 -16.57 1.95 -7.63
CA GLU A 20 -16.52 3.27 -8.26
C GLU A 20 -16.10 3.21 -9.74
N PHE A 21 -15.25 2.25 -10.11
CA PHE A 21 -14.70 2.17 -11.47
C PHE A 21 -15.14 0.92 -12.25
N GLY A 22 -15.96 0.05 -11.65
CA GLY A 22 -16.44 -1.15 -12.32
C GLY A 22 -15.34 -2.18 -12.63
N CYS A 23 -14.23 -2.15 -11.91
CA CYS A 23 -13.12 -3.07 -12.10
C CYS A 23 -13.46 -4.47 -11.58
N ARG A 24 -12.81 -5.48 -12.14
CA ARG A 24 -12.66 -6.78 -11.50
C ARG A 24 -11.33 -6.80 -10.76
N VAL A 25 -11.37 -7.00 -9.46
CA VAL A 25 -10.19 -6.88 -8.61
C VAL A 25 -9.87 -8.23 -7.97
N THR A 26 -8.61 -8.63 -8.06
CA THR A 26 -8.04 -9.72 -7.27
C THR A 26 -7.09 -9.10 -6.25
N GLY A 27 -7.37 -9.25 -4.96
CA GLY A 27 -6.46 -8.88 -3.88
C GLY A 27 -5.53 -10.03 -3.54
N ILE A 28 -4.26 -9.74 -3.29
CA ILE A 28 -3.31 -10.71 -2.72
C ILE A 28 -2.75 -10.16 -1.41
N ASP A 29 -2.77 -10.97 -0.35
CA ASP A 29 -2.16 -10.66 0.94
C ASP A 29 -1.56 -11.91 1.56
N ILE A 30 -0.46 -11.76 2.29
CA ILE A 30 0.20 -12.90 2.94
C ILE A 30 -0.52 -13.34 4.23
N THR A 31 -1.36 -12.48 4.80
CA THR A 31 -2.05 -12.69 6.07
C THR A 31 -3.40 -13.36 5.85
N VAL A 32 -3.51 -14.62 6.23
CA VAL A 32 -4.73 -15.43 6.03
C VAL A 32 -5.96 -14.78 6.67
N GLU A 33 -5.79 -14.20 7.87
CA GLU A 33 -6.87 -13.53 8.61
C GLU A 33 -7.39 -12.30 7.86
N TYR A 34 -6.51 -11.55 7.19
CA TYR A 34 -6.90 -10.41 6.37
C TYR A 34 -7.68 -10.87 5.14
N CYS A 35 -7.24 -11.92 4.45
CA CYS A 35 -7.96 -12.48 3.30
C CYS A 35 -9.38 -12.91 3.70
N ARG A 36 -9.53 -13.64 4.81
CA ARG A 36 -10.84 -14.07 5.32
C ARG A 36 -11.76 -12.89 5.69
N ALA A 37 -11.19 -11.89 6.35
CA ALA A 37 -11.93 -10.67 6.69
C ALA A 37 -12.36 -9.91 5.43
N ALA A 38 -11.46 -9.80 4.44
CA ALA A 38 -11.72 -9.15 3.17
C ALA A 38 -12.86 -9.84 2.40
N GLU A 39 -12.86 -11.16 2.30
CA GLU A 39 -13.92 -11.96 1.70
C GLU A 39 -15.27 -11.71 2.40
N THR A 40 -15.28 -11.81 3.74
CA THR A 40 -16.48 -11.59 4.55
C THR A 40 -17.07 -10.19 4.36
N LEU A 41 -16.22 -9.17 4.37
CA LEU A 41 -16.65 -7.78 4.18
C LEU A 41 -17.16 -7.54 2.75
N THR A 42 -16.52 -8.17 1.77
CA THR A 42 -16.90 -8.05 0.35
C THR A 42 -18.25 -8.70 0.07
N ASP A 43 -18.52 -9.85 0.68
CA ASP A 43 -19.83 -10.51 0.61
C ASP A 43 -20.93 -9.64 1.22
N LYS A 44 -20.69 -9.08 2.40
CA LYS A 44 -21.65 -8.21 3.10
C LYS A 44 -22.06 -6.97 2.29
N VAL A 45 -21.22 -6.48 1.40
CA VAL A 45 -21.50 -5.32 0.56
C VAL A 45 -21.90 -5.70 -0.88
N GLY A 46 -22.07 -7.01 -1.16
CA GLY A 46 -22.56 -7.52 -2.44
C GLY A 46 -21.57 -7.40 -3.61
N LEU A 47 -20.26 -7.35 -3.35
CA LEU A 47 -19.22 -7.20 -4.37
C LEU A 47 -18.46 -8.49 -4.71
N SER A 48 -18.87 -9.65 -4.19
CA SER A 48 -18.17 -10.94 -4.36
C SER A 48 -18.07 -11.42 -5.83
N THR A 49 -18.89 -10.88 -6.72
CA THR A 49 -18.79 -11.17 -8.16
C THR A 49 -17.71 -10.36 -8.88
N GLN A 50 -17.21 -9.30 -8.26
CA GLN A 50 -16.25 -8.36 -8.83
C GLN A 50 -14.91 -8.38 -8.10
N VAL A 51 -14.89 -8.74 -6.81
CA VAL A 51 -13.70 -8.70 -5.95
C VAL A 51 -13.48 -10.08 -5.35
N GLN A 52 -12.27 -10.60 -5.52
CA GLN A 52 -11.81 -11.88 -4.95
C GLN A 52 -10.50 -11.67 -4.22
N PHE A 53 -10.18 -12.55 -3.27
CA PHE A 53 -8.93 -12.48 -2.53
C PHE A 53 -8.19 -13.82 -2.60
N GLN A 54 -6.87 -13.72 -2.70
CA GLN A 54 -5.94 -14.84 -2.72
C GLN A 54 -4.94 -14.66 -1.58
N CYS A 55 -4.87 -15.62 -0.67
CA CYS A 55 -3.77 -15.65 0.30
C CYS A 55 -2.50 -16.10 -0.42
N GLY A 56 -1.44 -15.28 -0.38
CA GLY A 56 -0.21 -15.58 -1.11
C GLY A 56 0.90 -14.56 -0.90
N ASN A 57 2.09 -14.92 -1.37
CA ASN A 57 3.27 -14.06 -1.30
C ASN A 57 3.38 -13.23 -2.58
N ALA A 58 3.46 -11.92 -2.44
CA ALA A 58 3.66 -11.00 -3.58
C ALA A 58 5.04 -11.15 -4.25
N LEU A 59 5.99 -11.80 -3.59
CA LEU A 59 7.30 -12.12 -4.17
C LEU A 59 7.30 -13.41 -5.02
N ASP A 60 6.19 -14.15 -5.02
CA ASP A 60 5.98 -15.36 -5.81
C ASP A 60 4.47 -15.53 -6.07
N MET A 61 3.96 -14.69 -6.97
CA MET A 61 2.52 -14.54 -7.18
C MET A 61 1.94 -15.77 -7.92
N PRO A 62 0.85 -16.38 -7.42
CA PRO A 62 0.22 -17.55 -8.03
C PRO A 62 -0.67 -17.18 -9.24
N PHE A 63 -0.22 -16.24 -10.04
CA PHE A 63 -0.91 -15.76 -11.23
C PHE A 63 -0.07 -16.02 -12.48
N GLY A 64 -0.74 -16.25 -13.60
CA GLY A 64 -0.07 -16.37 -14.91
C GLY A 64 0.52 -15.05 -15.38
N ASP A 65 1.42 -15.12 -16.35
CA ASP A 65 1.99 -13.96 -17.02
C ASP A 65 0.88 -13.17 -17.71
N GLU A 66 1.02 -11.83 -17.72
CA GLU A 66 0.13 -10.92 -18.46
C GLU A 66 -1.36 -11.07 -18.09
N ALA A 67 -1.65 -11.40 -16.82
CA ALA A 67 -3.00 -11.61 -16.34
C ALA A 67 -3.78 -10.30 -16.06
N PHE A 68 -3.08 -9.21 -15.76
CA PHE A 68 -3.70 -7.98 -15.26
C PHE A 68 -3.43 -6.76 -16.17
N ASP A 69 -4.44 -5.89 -16.27
CA ASP A 69 -4.34 -4.59 -16.94
C ASP A 69 -3.68 -3.56 -16.02
N VAL A 70 -3.95 -3.67 -14.70
CA VAL A 70 -3.42 -2.78 -13.67
C VAL A 70 -2.95 -3.61 -12.48
N VAL A 71 -1.81 -3.24 -11.92
CA VAL A 71 -1.38 -3.62 -10.58
C VAL A 71 -1.46 -2.38 -9.69
N TRP A 72 -2.11 -2.53 -8.54
CA TRP A 72 -2.27 -1.50 -7.51
C TRP A 72 -1.53 -1.94 -6.25
N SER A 73 -0.90 -1.00 -5.54
CA SER A 73 -0.33 -1.27 -4.21
C SER A 73 -0.39 -0.01 -3.35
N GLN A 74 -0.96 -0.12 -2.17
CA GLN A 74 -1.09 1.02 -1.26
C GLN A 74 -0.53 0.69 0.11
N ASN A 75 0.54 1.40 0.51
CA ASN A 75 1.14 1.32 1.83
C ASN A 75 1.54 -0.11 2.26
N THR A 76 2.14 -0.89 1.35
CA THR A 76 2.52 -2.29 1.59
C THR A 76 4.01 -2.54 1.39
N MET A 77 4.63 -1.90 0.38
CA MET A 77 6.01 -2.20 -0.03
C MET A 77 7.08 -1.89 1.03
N MET A 78 6.75 -1.08 2.05
CA MET A 78 7.63 -0.81 3.19
C MET A 78 7.95 -2.06 4.01
N ASN A 79 7.08 -3.08 3.93
CA ASN A 79 7.21 -4.33 4.66
C ASN A 79 7.90 -5.44 3.86
N MET A 80 8.29 -5.17 2.62
CA MET A 80 8.92 -6.14 1.73
C MET A 80 10.42 -5.84 1.59
N GLU A 81 11.27 -6.78 1.99
CA GLU A 81 12.72 -6.65 1.89
C GLU A 81 13.17 -6.71 0.43
N ASP A 82 12.77 -7.75 -0.30
CA ASP A 82 13.15 -7.98 -1.70
C ASP A 82 12.22 -7.27 -2.69
N LYS A 83 12.40 -5.95 -2.81
CA LYS A 83 11.62 -5.14 -3.75
C LYS A 83 11.95 -5.45 -5.22
N ALA A 84 13.19 -5.87 -5.50
CA ALA A 84 13.59 -6.21 -6.86
C ALA A 84 12.80 -7.44 -7.36
N ARG A 85 12.62 -8.45 -6.50
CA ARG A 85 11.77 -9.60 -6.79
C ARG A 85 10.31 -9.21 -6.96
N LEU A 86 9.79 -8.34 -6.08
CA LEU A 86 8.44 -7.81 -6.21
C LEU A 86 8.22 -7.16 -7.58
N PHE A 87 9.12 -6.27 -8.01
CA PHE A 87 8.95 -5.57 -9.29
C PHE A 87 9.12 -6.48 -10.50
N THR A 88 9.92 -7.53 -10.39
CA THR A 88 9.98 -8.61 -11.40
C THR A 88 8.62 -9.31 -11.53
N GLU A 89 7.98 -9.65 -10.42
CA GLU A 89 6.65 -10.25 -10.42
C GLU A 89 5.58 -9.28 -10.94
N VAL A 90 5.61 -8.01 -10.52
CA VAL A 90 4.73 -6.96 -11.06
C VAL A 90 4.84 -6.86 -12.57
N HIS A 91 6.07 -6.79 -13.10
CA HIS A 91 6.30 -6.77 -14.54
C HIS A 91 5.76 -8.03 -15.21
N ARG A 92 5.98 -9.21 -14.64
CA ARG A 92 5.54 -10.48 -15.20
C ARG A 92 4.01 -10.56 -15.34
N VAL A 93 3.28 -10.21 -14.28
CA VAL A 93 1.82 -10.33 -14.25
C VAL A 93 1.07 -9.22 -15.00
N LEU A 94 1.72 -8.08 -15.26
CA LEU A 94 1.15 -7.01 -16.08
C LEU A 94 1.15 -7.37 -17.55
N ARG A 95 0.10 -7.03 -18.27
CA ARG A 95 0.05 -7.09 -19.73
C ARG A 95 0.99 -6.06 -20.34
N PRO A 96 1.46 -6.27 -21.59
CA PRO A 96 2.14 -5.21 -22.32
C PRO A 96 1.29 -3.93 -22.37
N GLY A 97 1.90 -2.80 -21.97
CA GLY A 97 1.20 -1.53 -21.81
C GLY A 97 0.34 -1.41 -20.55
N GLY A 98 0.32 -2.43 -19.70
CA GLY A 98 -0.35 -2.39 -18.39
C GLY A 98 0.29 -1.40 -17.42
N VAL A 99 -0.44 -1.04 -16.39
CA VAL A 99 -0.09 0.04 -15.46
C VAL A 99 0.18 -0.51 -14.07
N PHE A 100 1.29 -0.08 -13.45
CA PHE A 100 1.54 -0.22 -12.03
C PHE A 100 1.37 1.13 -11.35
N ALA A 101 0.38 1.24 -10.44
CA ALA A 101 0.11 2.44 -9.66
C ALA A 101 0.24 2.14 -8.17
N PHE A 102 0.90 3.02 -7.42
CA PHE A 102 1.12 2.79 -6.01
C PHE A 102 1.26 4.07 -5.19
N GLU A 103 0.96 3.94 -3.89
CA GLU A 103 1.34 4.86 -2.82
C GLU A 103 2.28 4.14 -1.86
N VAL A 104 3.38 4.79 -1.47
CA VAL A 104 4.39 4.19 -0.59
C VAL A 104 5.05 5.24 0.30
N VAL A 105 5.42 4.81 1.51
CA VAL A 105 6.35 5.56 2.37
C VAL A 105 7.78 5.12 2.05
N LEU A 106 8.66 6.08 1.85
CA LEU A 106 10.07 5.88 1.55
C LEU A 106 10.96 6.51 2.63
N ALA A 107 12.23 6.10 2.66
CA ALA A 107 13.22 6.73 3.50
C ALA A 107 13.42 8.20 3.11
N GLY A 108 13.44 9.06 4.10
CA GLY A 108 13.82 10.45 3.96
C GLY A 108 15.35 10.65 3.98
N GLN A 109 15.78 11.91 3.99
CA GLN A 109 17.20 12.25 3.87
C GLN A 109 17.91 12.48 5.22
N VAL A 110 17.16 12.52 6.33
CA VAL A 110 17.71 13.04 7.59
C VAL A 110 18.21 11.95 8.51
N ALA A 111 17.39 10.95 8.83
CA ALA A 111 17.73 9.89 9.79
C ALA A 111 16.66 8.78 9.76
N ASP A 112 16.92 7.69 10.49
CA ASP A 112 15.97 6.60 10.66
C ASP A 112 14.63 7.07 11.24
N PRO A 113 13.51 6.45 10.85
CA PRO A 113 12.20 6.79 11.36
C PRO A 113 12.05 6.54 12.86
N HIS A 114 11.14 7.29 13.49
CA HIS A 114 10.64 6.97 14.83
C HIS A 114 9.65 5.80 14.75
N TYR A 115 9.76 4.88 15.69
CA TYR A 115 8.87 3.73 15.85
C TYR A 115 8.13 3.80 17.19
N PRO A 116 6.95 3.16 17.34
CA PRO A 116 6.25 2.40 16.31
C PRO A 116 5.70 3.32 15.19
N ALA A 117 5.68 2.81 13.96
CA ALA A 117 5.06 3.43 12.80
C ALA A 117 3.86 2.59 12.32
N PHE A 118 3.05 3.12 11.40
CA PHE A 118 1.88 2.38 10.90
C PHE A 118 2.24 1.09 10.17
N TRP A 119 3.41 1.05 9.51
CA TRP A 119 3.88 -0.12 8.76
C TRP A 119 4.77 -1.06 9.58
N ALA A 120 5.40 -0.59 10.68
CA ALA A 120 6.32 -1.39 11.46
C ALA A 120 6.34 -0.96 12.92
N SER A 121 6.38 -1.93 13.83
CA SER A 121 6.54 -1.67 15.27
C SER A 121 8.00 -1.42 15.68
N SER A 122 8.96 -1.85 14.85
CA SER A 122 10.40 -1.75 15.09
C SER A 122 11.19 -1.62 13.78
N PRO A 123 12.44 -1.16 13.82
CA PRO A 123 13.30 -1.08 12.63
C PRO A 123 13.48 -2.40 11.88
N SER A 124 13.49 -3.52 12.58
CA SER A 124 13.67 -4.86 11.97
C SER A 124 12.52 -5.31 11.06
N LEU A 125 11.38 -4.62 11.10
CA LEU A 125 10.21 -4.87 10.27
C LEU A 125 10.00 -3.80 9.20
N SER A 126 10.96 -2.90 9.02
CA SER A 126 10.88 -1.74 8.14
C SER A 126 11.99 -1.78 7.09
N PHE A 127 11.60 -1.92 5.84
CA PHE A 127 12.52 -2.03 4.71
C PHE A 127 12.35 -0.82 3.77
N LEU A 128 12.48 0.38 4.35
CA LEU A 128 12.42 1.61 3.56
C LEU A 128 13.66 1.74 2.67
N VAL A 129 13.45 2.28 1.49
CA VAL A 129 14.49 2.67 0.54
C VAL A 129 14.29 4.13 0.16
N SER A 130 15.32 4.78 -0.33
CA SER A 130 15.21 6.15 -0.86
C SER A 130 14.41 6.19 -2.17
N SER A 131 13.95 7.38 -2.55
CA SER A 131 13.28 7.62 -3.85
C SER A 131 14.17 7.22 -5.03
N GLU A 132 15.47 7.46 -4.93
CA GLU A 132 16.45 7.11 -5.98
C GLU A 132 16.59 5.59 -6.13
N GLU A 133 16.78 4.87 -5.04
CA GLU A 133 16.85 3.40 -5.03
C GLU A 133 15.57 2.77 -5.56
N MET A 134 14.40 3.28 -5.15
CA MET A 134 13.10 2.79 -5.62
C MET A 134 12.96 2.94 -7.14
N ARG A 135 13.26 4.11 -7.68
CA ARG A 135 13.24 4.38 -9.12
C ARG A 135 14.22 3.49 -9.88
N ALA A 136 15.43 3.31 -9.36
CA ALA A 136 16.43 2.45 -9.98
C ALA A 136 15.96 0.99 -10.06
N MET A 137 15.37 0.44 -9.00
CA MET A 137 14.84 -0.92 -8.98
C MET A 137 13.65 -1.09 -9.96
N LEU A 138 12.73 -0.12 -10.00
CA LEU A 138 11.61 -0.14 -10.94
C LEU A 138 12.09 -0.11 -12.40
N ALA A 139 13.03 0.79 -12.73
CA ALA A 139 13.63 0.86 -14.06
C ALA A 139 14.36 -0.43 -14.44
N SER A 140 15.11 -1.03 -13.50
CA SER A 140 15.83 -2.30 -13.73
C SER A 140 14.90 -3.49 -13.99
N SER A 141 13.66 -3.44 -13.51
CA SER A 141 12.65 -4.46 -13.78
C SER A 141 11.92 -4.26 -15.12
N GLY A 142 12.25 -3.22 -15.90
CA GLY A 142 11.62 -2.91 -17.19
C GLY A 142 10.38 -2.01 -17.09
N LEU A 143 10.03 -1.55 -15.90
CA LEU A 143 8.93 -0.62 -15.68
C LEU A 143 9.35 0.82 -16.01
N ARG A 144 8.52 1.57 -16.74
CA ARG A 144 8.80 2.94 -17.20
C ARG A 144 7.94 3.93 -16.44
N GLU A 145 8.59 4.92 -15.83
CA GLU A 145 7.92 5.99 -15.09
C GLU A 145 7.00 6.83 -15.99
N ARG A 146 5.78 7.07 -15.52
CA ARG A 146 4.80 7.99 -16.11
C ARG A 146 4.52 9.18 -15.21
N MET A 147 4.48 8.91 -13.90
CA MET A 147 4.23 9.90 -12.88
C MET A 147 5.00 9.53 -11.63
N TRP A 148 5.56 10.53 -10.97
CA TRP A 148 6.13 10.42 -9.64
C TRP A 148 5.84 11.72 -8.90
N GLU A 149 5.03 11.64 -7.87
CA GLU A 149 4.62 12.79 -7.07
C GLU A 149 5.02 12.59 -5.61
N ASP A 150 5.78 13.53 -5.05
CA ASP A 150 6.01 13.61 -3.61
C ASP A 150 4.78 14.23 -2.96
N THR A 151 4.03 13.41 -2.25
CA THR A 151 2.80 13.80 -1.56
C THR A 151 2.99 14.01 -0.07
N THR A 152 4.22 14.15 0.39
CA THR A 152 4.58 14.30 1.82
C THR A 152 3.81 15.44 2.49
N GLN A 153 3.71 16.59 1.84
CA GLN A 153 2.97 17.73 2.41
C GLN A 153 1.47 17.44 2.55
N ARG A 154 0.87 16.76 1.59
CA ARG A 154 -0.53 16.30 1.66
C ARG A 154 -0.71 15.30 2.81
N SER A 155 0.23 14.39 2.97
CA SER A 155 0.26 13.43 4.08
C SER A 155 0.36 14.12 5.45
N ILE A 156 1.23 15.13 5.61
CA ILE A 156 1.35 15.92 6.82
C ILE A 156 0.02 16.60 7.20
N VAL A 157 -0.65 17.23 6.24
CA VAL A 157 -1.96 17.87 6.48
C VAL A 157 -2.99 16.85 6.96
N ASN A 158 -3.09 15.70 6.28
CA ASN A 158 -4.01 14.63 6.65
C ASN A 158 -3.72 14.05 8.04
N GLN A 159 -2.45 13.89 8.39
CA GLN A 159 -2.04 13.38 9.70
C GLN A 159 -2.30 14.39 10.83
N ARG A 160 -2.09 15.69 10.59
CA ARG A 160 -2.45 16.76 11.55
C ARG A 160 -3.95 16.78 11.82
N ASN A 161 -4.78 16.69 10.78
CA ASN A 161 -6.24 16.64 10.91
C ASN A 161 -6.67 15.40 11.71
N ARG A 162 -6.06 14.25 11.46
CA ARG A 162 -6.32 13.01 12.23
C ARG A 162 -5.95 13.18 13.71
N LYS A 163 -4.76 13.74 13.99
CA LYS A 163 -4.32 13.98 15.36
C LYS A 163 -5.29 14.92 16.10
N GLN A 164 -5.76 15.98 15.45
CA GLN A 164 -6.76 16.89 16.03
C GLN A 164 -8.09 16.19 16.31
N ALA A 165 -8.56 15.34 15.39
CA ALA A 165 -9.80 14.58 15.57
C ALA A 165 -9.71 13.61 16.77
N LEU A 166 -8.59 12.94 16.93
CA LEU A 166 -8.34 12.06 18.09
C LEU A 166 -8.31 12.83 19.41
N ALA A 167 -7.66 14.00 19.44
CA ALA A 167 -7.59 14.84 20.62
C ALA A 167 -8.95 15.43 21.02
N GLY A 168 -9.85 15.65 20.04
CA GLY A 168 -11.22 16.13 20.25
C GLY A 168 -12.21 15.05 20.71
N GLY A 169 -11.77 13.82 20.96
CA GLY A 169 -12.63 12.70 21.39
C GLY A 169 -13.53 12.13 20.30
N ALA A 170 -13.41 12.61 19.08
CA ALA A 170 -14.13 12.08 17.91
C ALA A 170 -13.43 10.81 17.40
N THR A 171 -13.61 9.69 18.10
CA THR A 171 -13.20 8.38 17.55
C THR A 171 -14.33 7.89 16.66
N PRO A 172 -14.15 7.83 15.34
CA PRO A 172 -15.19 7.26 14.48
C PRO A 172 -15.41 5.79 14.88
N VAL A 173 -16.66 5.37 14.94
CA VAL A 173 -17.03 3.97 15.25
C VAL A 173 -16.35 2.98 14.29
N LEU A 174 -16.11 3.42 13.05
CA LEU A 174 -15.34 2.71 12.03
C LEU A 174 -14.15 3.59 11.61
N GLY A 175 -13.01 3.37 12.17
CA GLY A 175 -11.78 4.11 11.85
C GLY A 175 -10.54 3.22 11.94
N LEU A 176 -9.38 3.82 11.78
CA LEU A 176 -8.09 3.11 11.87
C LEU A 176 -7.92 2.30 13.16
N GLY A 177 -8.54 2.70 14.26
CA GLY A 177 -8.50 1.96 15.52
C GLY A 177 -9.08 0.54 15.46
N VAL A 178 -9.91 0.24 14.46
CA VAL A 178 -10.41 -1.12 14.22
C VAL A 178 -9.34 -1.99 13.56
N ILE A 179 -8.54 -1.42 12.65
CA ILE A 179 -7.51 -2.14 11.90
C ILE A 179 -6.16 -2.10 12.64
N VAL A 180 -5.90 -1.02 13.37
CA VAL A 180 -4.68 -0.79 14.16
C VAL A 180 -5.08 -0.64 15.62
N PRO A 181 -5.42 -1.74 16.32
CA PRO A 181 -5.98 -1.67 17.68
C PRO A 181 -4.94 -1.28 18.74
N THR A 182 -3.65 -1.41 18.43
CA THR A 182 -2.57 -1.16 19.37
C THR A 182 -1.74 0.05 18.97
N GLU A 183 -1.32 0.84 19.95
CA GLU A 183 -0.37 1.96 19.79
C GLU A 183 -0.81 3.03 18.77
N LEU A 184 -2.12 3.16 18.49
CA LEU A 184 -2.66 4.08 17.49
C LEU A 184 -2.19 5.52 17.72
N GLU A 185 -2.17 5.98 18.97
CA GLU A 185 -1.70 7.33 19.32
C GLU A 185 -0.21 7.51 19.02
N ALA A 186 0.64 6.58 19.48
CA ALA A 186 2.07 6.62 19.24
C ALA A 186 2.40 6.56 17.74
N LYS A 187 1.74 5.67 16.99
CA LYS A 187 1.87 5.55 15.54
C LYS A 187 1.46 6.83 14.81
N THR A 188 0.38 7.48 15.28
CA THR A 188 -0.09 8.76 14.70
C THR A 188 0.90 9.88 14.96
N VAL A 189 1.42 9.98 16.18
CA VAL A 189 2.43 10.99 16.54
C VAL A 189 3.72 10.77 15.78
N ASN A 190 4.23 9.53 15.75
CA ASN A 190 5.47 9.20 15.06
C ASN A 190 5.36 9.35 13.54
N GLY A 191 4.22 8.97 12.96
CA GLY A 191 3.97 9.16 11.53
C GLY A 191 4.06 10.63 11.12
N LEU A 192 3.44 11.52 11.89
CA LEU A 192 3.53 12.97 11.65
C LEU A 192 4.97 13.47 11.82
N ARG A 193 5.65 13.10 12.92
CA ARG A 193 7.04 13.51 13.18
C ARG A 193 7.98 13.03 12.08
N ASN A 194 7.86 11.79 11.63
CA ASN A 194 8.70 11.24 10.59
C ASN A 194 8.65 12.08 9.30
N ASN A 195 7.46 12.49 8.90
CA ASN A 195 7.28 13.34 7.72
C ASN A 195 7.74 14.80 7.97
N GLU A 196 7.40 15.39 9.11
CA GLU A 196 7.78 16.78 9.44
C GLU A 196 9.30 16.95 9.63
N GLU A 197 9.96 15.93 10.18
CA GLU A 197 11.41 15.91 10.39
C GLU A 197 12.18 15.46 9.14
N GLY A 198 11.51 15.10 8.04
CA GLY A 198 12.15 14.63 6.81
C GLY A 198 12.81 13.24 6.94
N ARG A 199 12.36 12.43 7.89
CA ARG A 199 12.84 11.04 8.08
C ARG A 199 12.16 10.08 7.12
N THR A 200 10.94 10.43 6.68
CA THR A 200 10.20 9.72 5.64
C THR A 200 9.62 10.70 4.64
N CYS A 201 9.35 10.21 3.44
CA CYS A 201 8.51 10.88 2.46
C CYS A 201 7.42 9.92 1.98
N THR A 202 6.30 10.47 1.51
CA THR A 202 5.20 9.71 0.91
C THR A 202 5.17 10.01 -0.57
N VAL A 203 5.09 8.98 -1.39
CA VAL A 203 5.13 9.09 -2.85
C VAL A 203 3.94 8.37 -3.44
N GLU A 204 3.31 8.99 -4.44
CA GLU A 204 2.40 8.35 -5.39
C GLU A 204 3.09 8.26 -6.74
N ALA A 205 2.99 7.10 -7.37
CA ALA A 205 3.64 6.90 -8.66
C ALA A 205 2.82 6.01 -9.59
N VAL A 206 3.04 6.22 -10.89
CA VAL A 206 2.47 5.43 -11.98
C VAL A 206 3.57 5.04 -12.95
N TYR A 207 3.65 3.74 -13.22
CA TYR A 207 4.58 3.14 -14.16
C TYR A 207 3.83 2.34 -15.22
N THR A 208 4.47 2.06 -16.34
CA THR A 208 3.95 1.15 -17.39
C THR A 208 4.96 0.06 -17.70
N ARG A 209 4.45 -1.12 -17.97
CA ARG A 209 5.21 -2.19 -18.60
C ARG A 209 5.48 -1.91 -20.08
#